data_fa93e30c2aca2fdd4c91e1a73161aedc
#
_entry.id   fa93e30c2aca2fdd4c91e1a73161aedc
#
_cell.length_a   1.000
_cell.length_b   1.000
_cell.length_c   1.000
_cell.angle_alpha   90.00
_cell.angle_beta   90.00
_cell.angle_gamma   90.00
#
_symmetry.space_group_name_H-M   'P 1'
#
loop_
_entity.id
_entity.type
_entity.pdbx_description
1 polymer ?
#
loop_
_entity_poly.entity_id
_entity_poly.type
_entity_poly.pdbx_seq_one_letter_code
_entity_poly.pdbx_strand_id
1 'polypeptide(L)'
;RLDGDGALELVNAPLIGPKGQGPTYDQDKASIFWYSPKDWKRHVITGDIPGIIHRVRATKWDGSARDQIVAASFEGIALYRATGSGASMTFRKELLTPGHVEKAPRLGASDVGIGRQAGRRFFASVEPWHGNEVVVYTEKGGQWQRRVIFDQVGSGHEIAVLDLNGDRRDDVVANDNSRPSPNNPSAHLGGVHVFYAPDDAAAGTWQYQRLDDTAAMNGCVGADIDGDQRPDLVCTGAGGFVRWYENRGR
;
A
#
# COMPACT_ATOMS: atom_id res chain seq x y z
N ARG A 1 -4.53 5.73 -16.55
CA ARG A 1 -4.22 6.15 -17.95
C ARG A 1 -2.75 5.86 -18.20
N LEU A 2 -2.43 4.63 -18.64
CA LEU A 2 -1.04 4.19 -18.81
C LEU A 2 -0.41 4.65 -20.11
N ASP A 3 -1.18 4.69 -21.22
CA ASP A 3 -0.66 5.04 -22.54
C ASP A 3 -0.86 6.52 -22.94
N GLY A 4 -1.60 7.28 -22.14
CA GLY A 4 -1.84 8.71 -22.36
C GLY A 4 -2.89 9.04 -23.41
N ASP A 5 -3.65 8.08 -23.91
CA ASP A 5 -4.70 8.28 -24.93
C ASP A 5 -6.04 8.80 -24.36
N GLY A 6 -6.11 8.94 -23.03
CA GLY A 6 -7.32 9.43 -22.32
C GLY A 6 -8.27 8.33 -21.86
N ALA A 7 -8.14 7.10 -22.35
CA ALA A 7 -8.88 5.95 -21.83
C ALA A 7 -8.32 5.44 -20.50
N LEU A 8 -9.09 4.63 -19.79
CA LEU A 8 -8.66 3.98 -18.57
C LEU A 8 -8.35 2.52 -18.88
N GLU A 9 -7.11 2.11 -18.66
CA GLU A 9 -6.71 0.72 -18.67
C GLU A 9 -7.05 0.05 -17.35
N LEU A 10 -7.33 -1.25 -17.40
CA LEU A 10 -7.41 -2.11 -16.22
C LEU A 10 -6.03 -2.70 -15.91
N VAL A 11 -5.59 -2.60 -14.66
CA VAL A 11 -4.40 -3.30 -14.16
C VAL A 11 -4.84 -4.42 -13.22
N ASN A 12 -4.27 -5.60 -13.41
CA ASN A 12 -4.54 -6.79 -12.61
C ASN A 12 -3.22 -7.45 -12.18
N ALA A 13 -3.15 -7.83 -10.92
CA ALA A 13 -2.04 -8.61 -10.37
C ALA A 13 -2.63 -9.77 -9.56
N PRO A 14 -2.50 -11.02 -10.02
CA PRO A 14 -2.75 -12.18 -9.18
C PRO A 14 -1.85 -12.14 -7.94
N LEU A 15 -2.41 -12.51 -6.79
CA LEU A 15 -1.69 -12.49 -5.51
C LEU A 15 -0.39 -13.30 -5.56
N ILE A 16 -0.44 -14.47 -6.21
CA ILE A 16 0.67 -15.44 -6.34
C ILE A 16 0.78 -15.95 -7.77
N GLY A 17 1.93 -16.51 -8.08
CA GLY A 17 2.12 -17.28 -9.32
C GLY A 17 1.34 -18.61 -9.31
N PRO A 18 1.11 -19.24 -10.48
CA PRO A 18 0.28 -20.45 -10.60
C PRO A 18 0.70 -21.64 -9.73
N LYS A 19 1.99 -21.72 -9.36
CA LYS A 19 2.55 -22.78 -8.52
C LYS A 19 2.87 -22.32 -7.09
N GLY A 20 2.56 -21.06 -6.75
CA GLY A 20 2.79 -20.52 -5.40
C GLY A 20 1.92 -21.23 -4.38
N GLN A 21 2.49 -21.69 -3.28
CA GLN A 21 1.78 -22.40 -2.20
C GLN A 21 2.28 -21.94 -0.85
N GLY A 22 1.36 -21.89 0.14
CA GLY A 22 1.72 -21.63 1.52
C GLY A 22 2.56 -22.78 2.12
N PRO A 23 3.32 -22.50 3.19
CA PRO A 23 3.33 -21.22 3.93
C PRO A 23 4.26 -20.15 3.35
N THR A 24 5.20 -20.48 2.45
CA THR A 24 6.25 -19.55 2.03
C THR A 24 5.92 -18.76 0.77
N TYR A 25 5.09 -19.31 -0.14
CA TYR A 25 4.63 -18.70 -1.41
C TYR A 25 5.72 -18.27 -2.40
N ASP A 26 6.97 -18.67 -2.19
CA ASP A 26 8.15 -18.26 -2.96
C ASP A 26 8.55 -19.25 -4.09
N GLN A 27 7.73 -20.30 -4.31
CA GLN A 27 8.03 -21.37 -5.28
C GLN A 27 7.80 -20.95 -6.74
N ASP A 28 7.11 -19.82 -6.97
CA ASP A 28 6.81 -19.33 -8.31
C ASP A 28 6.83 -17.80 -8.38
N LYS A 29 6.85 -17.29 -9.61
CA LYS A 29 6.81 -15.86 -9.88
C LYS A 29 5.41 -15.40 -10.20
N ALA A 30 5.02 -14.26 -9.62
CA ALA A 30 3.77 -13.56 -9.91
C ALA A 30 3.95 -12.55 -11.03
N SER A 31 2.85 -12.12 -11.63
CA SER A 31 2.82 -11.22 -12.78
C SER A 31 1.88 -10.05 -12.55
N ILE A 32 2.21 -8.91 -13.15
CA ILE A 32 1.28 -7.78 -13.30
C ILE A 32 0.89 -7.68 -14.77
N PHE A 33 -0.40 -7.53 -15.01
CA PHE A 33 -0.99 -7.40 -16.35
C PHE A 33 -1.72 -6.08 -16.51
N TRP A 34 -1.89 -5.65 -17.74
CA TRP A 34 -2.82 -4.58 -18.08
C TRP A 34 -3.69 -4.98 -19.27
N TYR A 35 -4.84 -4.32 -19.40
CA TYR A 35 -5.84 -4.56 -20.44
C TYR A 35 -6.29 -3.23 -21.00
N SER A 36 -6.30 -3.10 -22.33
CA SER A 36 -6.87 -1.96 -23.01
C SER A 36 -8.39 -2.12 -23.13
N PRO A 37 -9.20 -1.09 -22.86
CA PRO A 37 -10.64 -1.16 -23.07
C PRO A 37 -11.05 -1.29 -24.55
N LYS A 38 -10.11 -1.09 -25.49
CA LYS A 38 -10.36 -1.21 -26.93
C LYS A 38 -10.58 -2.64 -27.39
N ASP A 39 -9.88 -3.59 -26.78
CA ASP A 39 -9.92 -4.99 -27.22
C ASP A 39 -9.89 -6.00 -26.06
N TRP A 40 -9.70 -5.54 -24.84
CA TRP A 40 -9.60 -6.34 -23.61
C TRP A 40 -8.51 -7.44 -23.66
N LYS A 41 -7.53 -7.26 -24.52
CA LYS A 41 -6.40 -8.19 -24.56
C LYS A 41 -5.50 -8.00 -23.37
N ARG A 42 -5.00 -9.14 -22.87
CA ARG A 42 -4.05 -9.18 -21.76
C ARG A 42 -2.63 -8.87 -22.26
N HIS A 43 -2.01 -7.88 -21.65
CA HIS A 43 -0.61 -7.53 -21.86
C HIS A 43 0.16 -7.64 -20.54
N VAL A 44 1.45 -7.95 -20.62
CA VAL A 44 2.30 -8.15 -19.44
C VAL A 44 3.02 -6.83 -19.11
N ILE A 45 2.92 -6.38 -17.86
CA ILE A 45 3.77 -5.34 -17.28
C ILE A 45 5.09 -5.98 -16.82
N THR A 46 4.99 -7.04 -16.03
CA THR A 46 6.11 -7.87 -15.56
C THR A 46 5.62 -9.29 -15.25
N GLY A 47 6.50 -10.26 -15.31
CA GLY A 47 6.23 -11.67 -15.03
C GLY A 47 7.28 -12.32 -14.13
N ASP A 48 8.05 -11.52 -13.38
CA ASP A 48 9.24 -11.99 -12.68
C ASP A 48 9.27 -11.64 -11.18
N ILE A 49 8.15 -11.20 -10.60
CA ILE A 49 8.08 -10.87 -9.18
C ILE A 49 8.06 -12.16 -8.34
N PRO A 50 9.08 -12.42 -7.51
CA PRO A 50 9.09 -13.63 -6.69
C PRO A 50 7.97 -13.61 -5.65
N GLY A 51 7.26 -14.73 -5.51
CA GLY A 51 6.25 -14.95 -4.48
C GLY A 51 5.00 -14.10 -4.61
N ILE A 52 4.75 -13.24 -3.63
CA ILE A 52 3.50 -12.51 -3.48
C ILE A 52 3.58 -11.10 -4.07
N ILE A 53 2.50 -10.69 -4.77
CA ILE A 53 2.17 -9.29 -5.04
C ILE A 53 0.92 -8.97 -4.21
N HIS A 54 1.05 -8.14 -3.19
CA HIS A 54 -0.08 -7.86 -2.30
C HIS A 54 -0.84 -6.58 -2.66
N ARG A 55 -0.17 -5.60 -3.26
CA ARG A 55 -0.80 -4.35 -3.69
C ARG A 55 -0.25 -3.84 -5.02
N VAL A 56 -1.15 -3.31 -5.85
CA VAL A 56 -0.80 -2.45 -6.99
C VAL A 56 -1.64 -1.18 -6.94
N ARG A 57 -1.00 -0.05 -7.21
CA ARG A 57 -1.64 1.27 -7.24
C ARG A 57 -1.23 2.02 -8.49
N ALA A 58 -2.20 2.64 -9.17
CA ALA A 58 -1.95 3.63 -10.21
C ALA A 58 -1.76 5.01 -9.58
N THR A 59 -0.74 5.75 -9.97
CA THR A 59 -0.41 7.05 -9.40
C THR A 59 0.24 7.98 -10.41
N LYS A 60 0.09 9.28 -10.23
CA LYS A 60 0.84 10.33 -10.92
C LYS A 60 2.21 10.54 -10.26
N TRP A 61 3.07 9.52 -10.32
CA TRP A 61 4.34 9.55 -9.60
C TRP A 61 5.25 10.71 -10.01
N ASP A 62 5.40 10.97 -11.29
CA ASP A 62 6.27 12.01 -11.82
C ASP A 62 5.52 13.28 -12.27
N GLY A 63 4.21 13.37 -12.02
CA GLY A 63 3.37 14.48 -12.42
C GLY A 63 3.02 14.50 -13.92
N SER A 64 3.45 13.51 -14.70
CA SER A 64 3.13 13.39 -16.11
C SER A 64 1.64 13.11 -16.34
N ALA A 65 1.18 13.21 -17.59
CA ALA A 65 -0.18 12.85 -17.97
C ALA A 65 -0.48 11.35 -17.81
N ARG A 66 0.55 10.51 -17.83
CA ARG A 66 0.45 9.05 -17.64
C ARG A 66 0.48 8.66 -16.19
N ASP A 67 -0.27 7.62 -15.84
CA ASP A 67 -0.13 6.96 -14.55
C ASP A 67 1.08 6.02 -14.58
N GLN A 68 1.75 5.92 -13.45
CA GLN A 68 2.74 4.90 -13.15
C GLN A 68 2.11 3.88 -12.20
N ILE A 69 2.63 2.65 -12.21
CA ILE A 69 2.19 1.60 -11.30
C ILE A 69 3.21 1.44 -10.18
N VAL A 70 2.75 1.52 -8.94
CA VAL A 70 3.54 1.15 -7.76
C VAL A 70 3.00 -0.16 -7.23
N ALA A 71 3.90 -1.11 -6.97
CA ALA A 71 3.55 -2.42 -6.43
C ALA A 71 4.29 -2.68 -5.13
N ALA A 72 3.58 -3.23 -4.13
CA ALA A 72 4.14 -3.82 -2.93
C ALA A 72 4.10 -5.35 -3.05
N SER A 73 5.23 -6.00 -2.81
CA SER A 73 5.44 -7.43 -3.04
C SER A 73 6.52 -8.00 -2.13
N PHE A 74 6.84 -9.27 -2.27
CA PHE A 74 8.00 -9.89 -1.62
C PHE A 74 9.35 -9.29 -2.05
N GLU A 75 9.41 -8.64 -3.19
CA GLU A 75 10.57 -7.88 -3.65
C GLU A 75 10.76 -6.55 -2.91
N GLY A 76 9.73 -6.09 -2.23
CA GLY A 76 9.62 -4.75 -1.68
C GLY A 76 8.67 -3.87 -2.47
N ILE A 77 9.03 -2.61 -2.67
CA ILE A 77 8.21 -1.62 -3.38
C ILE A 77 8.89 -1.24 -4.69
N ALA A 78 8.21 -1.51 -5.80
CA ALA A 78 8.69 -1.24 -7.15
C ALA A 78 7.77 -0.28 -7.90
N LEU A 79 8.37 0.56 -8.74
CA LEU A 79 7.70 1.51 -9.62
C LEU A 79 7.89 1.07 -11.07
N TYR A 80 6.78 1.03 -11.81
CA TYR A 80 6.74 0.69 -13.24
C TYR A 80 6.30 1.91 -14.05
N ARG A 81 7.15 2.33 -14.97
CA ARG A 81 6.89 3.45 -15.89
C ARG A 81 6.66 2.92 -17.30
N ALA A 82 5.51 3.26 -17.87
CA ALA A 82 5.18 2.93 -19.25
C ALA A 82 5.96 3.79 -20.24
N THR A 83 6.41 3.19 -21.34
CA THR A 83 6.96 3.83 -22.52
C THR A 83 6.28 3.28 -23.78
N GLY A 84 6.23 4.07 -24.87
CA GLY A 84 5.45 3.68 -26.03
C GLY A 84 3.94 3.91 -25.85
N SER A 85 3.11 3.30 -26.68
CA SER A 85 1.64 3.43 -26.62
C SER A 85 0.94 2.21 -27.19
N GLY A 86 -0.33 2.01 -26.82
CA GLY A 86 -1.15 0.91 -27.27
C GLY A 86 -0.50 -0.46 -26.99
N ALA A 87 -0.67 -1.41 -27.90
CA ALA A 87 -0.17 -2.77 -27.74
C ALA A 87 1.38 -2.91 -27.69
N SER A 88 2.11 -1.88 -28.15
CA SER A 88 3.58 -1.82 -28.12
C SER A 88 4.14 -1.20 -26.83
N MET A 89 3.28 -0.86 -25.87
CA MET A 89 3.70 -0.29 -24.59
C MET A 89 4.58 -1.27 -23.82
N THR A 90 5.71 -0.76 -23.34
CA THR A 90 6.65 -1.49 -22.48
C THR A 90 6.80 -0.78 -21.15
N PHE A 91 7.35 -1.49 -20.15
CA PHE A 91 7.47 -0.96 -18.80
C PHE A 91 8.90 -1.07 -18.30
N ARG A 92 9.42 0.04 -17.76
CA ARG A 92 10.69 0.06 -17.02
C ARG A 92 10.39 -0.05 -15.53
N LYS A 93 10.95 -1.10 -14.91
CA LYS A 93 10.90 -1.31 -13.46
C LYS A 93 12.03 -0.54 -12.76
N GLU A 94 11.70 0.02 -11.62
CA GLU A 94 12.63 0.62 -10.67
C GLU A 94 12.27 0.12 -9.27
N LEU A 95 13.18 -0.61 -8.64
CA LEU A 95 13.01 -1.00 -7.24
C LEU A 95 13.30 0.21 -6.35
N LEU A 96 12.27 0.74 -5.68
CA LEU A 96 12.41 1.88 -4.78
C LEU A 96 13.04 1.46 -3.45
N THR A 97 12.66 0.29 -2.95
CA THR A 97 13.19 -0.31 -1.72
C THR A 97 12.93 -1.82 -1.72
N PRO A 98 13.83 -2.64 -1.15
CA PRO A 98 13.56 -4.06 -0.94
C PRO A 98 12.55 -4.30 0.20
N GLY A 99 12.14 -3.26 0.94
CA GLY A 99 11.31 -3.44 2.13
C GLY A 99 12.05 -4.20 3.23
N HIS A 100 11.31 -5.05 3.94
CA HIS A 100 11.90 -5.93 4.95
C HIS A 100 12.60 -7.14 4.28
N VAL A 101 13.80 -7.47 4.77
CA VAL A 101 14.64 -8.53 4.16
C VAL A 101 14.94 -9.62 5.18
N GLU A 102 14.18 -10.70 5.12
CA GLU A 102 14.38 -11.94 5.87
C GLU A 102 14.12 -13.15 4.97
N LYS A 103 13.65 -14.25 5.55
CA LYS A 103 13.19 -15.43 4.81
C LYS A 103 11.69 -15.35 4.53
N ALA A 104 11.26 -15.91 3.41
CA ALA A 104 9.84 -16.05 3.12
C ALA A 104 9.10 -16.83 4.23
N PRO A 105 7.90 -16.42 4.62
CA PRO A 105 7.09 -15.33 4.04
C PRO A 105 7.39 -13.94 4.63
N ARG A 106 8.40 -13.75 5.46
CA ARG A 106 8.74 -12.47 6.10
C ARG A 106 9.62 -11.61 5.19
N LEU A 107 9.06 -11.23 4.05
CA LEU A 107 9.74 -10.46 3.01
C LEU A 107 8.94 -9.24 2.57
N GLY A 108 9.63 -8.26 2.00
CA GLY A 108 9.10 -7.14 1.25
C GLY A 108 8.11 -6.29 2.02
N ALA A 109 6.95 -6.07 1.41
CA ALA A 109 5.91 -5.17 1.90
C ALA A 109 4.50 -5.69 1.63
N SER A 110 3.56 -5.44 2.56
CA SER A 110 2.13 -5.73 2.37
C SER A 110 1.46 -4.70 1.47
N ASP A 111 1.64 -3.43 1.76
CA ASP A 111 0.97 -2.35 1.02
C ASP A 111 1.89 -1.14 0.89
N VAL A 112 1.52 -0.21 0.04
CA VAL A 112 2.19 1.08 -0.14
C VAL A 112 1.18 2.19 -0.27
N GLY A 113 1.21 3.15 0.65
CA GLY A 113 0.48 4.42 0.58
C GLY A 113 1.43 5.55 0.16
N ILE A 114 0.98 6.43 -0.70
CA ILE A 114 1.80 7.54 -1.21
C ILE A 114 1.24 8.83 -0.67
N GLY A 115 2.07 9.60 0.01
CA GLY A 115 1.70 10.87 0.63
C GLY A 115 2.61 12.03 0.24
N ARG A 116 2.20 13.22 0.68
CA ARG A 116 2.93 14.47 0.50
C ARG A 116 3.03 15.23 1.82
N GLN A 117 4.18 15.83 2.01
CA GLN A 117 4.44 16.74 3.12
C GLN A 117 5.28 17.91 2.62
N ALA A 118 4.80 19.14 2.80
CA ALA A 118 5.46 20.34 2.31
C ALA A 118 5.88 20.24 0.82
N GLY A 119 5.01 19.64 -0.01
CA GLY A 119 5.24 19.40 -1.44
C GLY A 119 6.21 18.25 -1.77
N ARG A 120 6.88 17.67 -0.78
CA ARG A 120 7.75 16.50 -0.96
C ARG A 120 6.94 15.23 -0.85
N ARG A 121 7.27 14.25 -1.69
CA ARG A 121 6.67 12.91 -1.59
C ARG A 121 7.33 12.11 -0.49
N PHE A 122 6.52 11.35 0.22
CA PHE A 122 6.92 10.18 0.99
C PHE A 122 6.05 8.99 0.60
N PHE A 123 6.39 7.80 1.01
CA PHE A 123 5.47 6.69 1.01
C PHE A 123 5.55 5.91 2.32
N ALA A 124 4.44 5.31 2.69
CA ALA A 124 4.33 4.47 3.86
C ALA A 124 4.03 3.03 3.46
N SER A 125 4.44 2.09 4.29
CA SER A 125 4.31 0.66 4.06
C SER A 125 4.03 -0.08 5.36
N VAL A 126 3.43 -1.26 5.28
CA VAL A 126 3.48 -2.28 6.32
C VAL A 126 4.47 -3.36 5.92
N GLU A 127 5.40 -3.69 6.81
CA GLU A 127 6.49 -4.61 6.56
C GLU A 127 6.75 -5.57 7.74
N PRO A 128 7.27 -6.78 7.44
CA PRO A 128 7.21 -7.50 6.17
C PRO A 128 5.77 -7.74 5.69
N TRP A 129 5.56 -8.52 4.65
CA TRP A 129 4.22 -8.97 4.27
C TRP A 129 3.46 -9.54 5.47
N HIS A 130 2.25 -8.99 5.74
CA HIS A 130 1.47 -9.23 6.97
C HIS A 130 2.28 -9.06 8.26
N GLY A 131 3.23 -8.12 8.24
CA GLY A 131 4.15 -7.89 9.35
C GLY A 131 3.64 -6.91 10.40
N ASN A 132 4.59 -6.51 11.25
CA ASN A 132 4.32 -5.71 12.43
C ASN A 132 4.84 -4.27 12.35
N GLU A 133 5.59 -3.92 11.31
CA GLU A 133 6.21 -2.60 11.20
C GLU A 133 5.39 -1.68 10.29
N VAL A 134 5.06 -0.50 10.79
CA VAL A 134 4.64 0.63 9.95
C VAL A 134 5.86 1.46 9.63
N VAL A 135 6.14 1.59 8.35
CA VAL A 135 7.38 2.19 7.85
C VAL A 135 7.06 3.40 6.99
N VAL A 136 7.85 4.46 7.12
CA VAL A 136 7.80 5.64 6.26
C VAL A 136 9.13 5.77 5.52
N TYR A 137 9.04 6.07 4.24
CA TYR A 137 10.17 6.30 3.36
C TYR A 137 10.19 7.74 2.89
N THR A 138 11.29 8.41 3.13
CA THR A 138 11.55 9.79 2.66
C THR A 138 12.77 9.81 1.75
N GLU A 139 12.76 10.69 0.76
CA GLU A 139 13.88 10.81 -0.17
C GLU A 139 14.97 11.71 0.39
N LYS A 140 16.23 11.22 0.34
CA LYS A 140 17.42 11.99 0.67
C LYS A 140 18.55 11.65 -0.31
N GLY A 141 18.99 12.63 -1.06
CA GLY A 141 20.10 12.43 -2.02
C GLY A 141 19.79 11.43 -3.12
N GLY A 142 18.55 11.35 -3.59
CA GLY A 142 18.10 10.40 -4.64
C GLY A 142 17.88 8.97 -4.14
N GLN A 143 17.93 8.75 -2.83
CA GLN A 143 17.70 7.44 -2.21
C GLN A 143 16.55 7.50 -1.21
N TRP A 144 15.77 6.42 -1.14
CA TRP A 144 14.69 6.27 -0.17
C TRP A 144 15.25 5.80 1.16
N GLN A 145 15.04 6.60 2.20
CA GLN A 145 15.47 6.29 3.56
C GLN A 145 14.32 5.65 4.33
N ARG A 146 14.53 4.42 4.79
CA ARG A 146 13.57 3.63 5.56
C ARG A 146 13.55 4.07 7.02
N ARG A 147 12.37 4.29 7.59
CA ARG A 147 12.18 4.57 9.00
C ARG A 147 10.95 3.83 9.53
N VAL A 148 11.14 2.97 10.51
CA VAL A 148 10.05 2.37 11.29
C VAL A 148 9.47 3.45 12.22
N ILE A 149 8.18 3.72 12.10
CA ILE A 149 7.46 4.66 12.97
C ILE A 149 6.65 3.95 14.05
N PHE A 150 6.35 2.65 13.85
CA PHE A 150 5.67 1.79 14.79
C PHE A 150 5.96 0.32 14.47
N ASP A 151 6.09 -0.54 15.50
CA ASP A 151 6.49 -1.95 15.36
C ASP A 151 5.57 -2.95 16.10
N GLN A 152 4.38 -2.49 16.50
CA GLN A 152 3.46 -3.27 17.33
C GLN A 152 2.13 -3.58 16.63
N VAL A 153 2.07 -3.51 15.30
CA VAL A 153 0.95 -4.07 14.54
C VAL A 153 1.05 -5.59 14.60
N GLY A 154 -0.03 -6.29 14.82
CA GLY A 154 0.04 -7.75 14.96
C GLY A 154 0.09 -8.48 13.63
N SER A 155 -0.72 -8.04 12.68
CA SER A 155 -0.77 -8.53 11.29
C SER A 155 -1.19 -7.40 10.38
N GLY A 156 -0.24 -6.55 10.02
CA GLY A 156 -0.50 -5.37 9.21
C GLY A 156 -0.90 -5.76 7.79
N HIS A 157 -2.02 -5.21 7.32
CA HIS A 157 -2.62 -5.65 6.06
C HIS A 157 -2.57 -4.56 5.00
N GLU A 158 -3.25 -3.43 5.22
CA GLU A 158 -3.30 -2.32 4.28
C GLU A 158 -2.90 -1.00 4.93
N ILE A 159 -2.52 -0.05 4.07
CA ILE A 159 -2.18 1.32 4.43
C ILE A 159 -3.01 2.31 3.61
N ALA A 160 -3.60 3.30 4.28
CA ALA A 160 -4.11 4.51 3.65
C ALA A 160 -3.23 5.70 4.05
N VAL A 161 -3.10 6.67 3.15
CA VAL A 161 -2.34 7.91 3.39
C VAL A 161 -3.18 9.08 2.91
N LEU A 162 -3.52 10.00 3.82
CA LEU A 162 -4.38 11.16 3.57
C LEU A 162 -4.27 12.16 4.73
N ASP A 163 -4.58 13.42 4.48
CA ASP A 163 -4.62 14.47 5.50
C ASP A 163 -5.92 14.36 6.31
N LEU A 164 -5.88 13.70 7.48
CA LEU A 164 -7.04 13.48 8.34
C LEU A 164 -7.38 14.68 9.22
N ASN A 165 -6.38 15.47 9.60
CA ASN A 165 -6.55 16.55 10.57
C ASN A 165 -6.64 17.95 9.94
N GLY A 166 -6.51 18.05 8.60
CA GLY A 166 -6.61 19.29 7.85
C GLY A 166 -5.37 20.19 7.92
N ASP A 167 -4.23 19.64 8.34
CA ASP A 167 -2.99 20.40 8.52
C ASP A 167 -2.09 20.46 7.27
N ARG A 168 -2.58 19.89 6.16
CA ARG A 168 -1.90 19.79 4.84
C ARG A 168 -0.68 18.88 4.83
N ARG A 169 -0.62 17.96 5.78
CA ARG A 169 0.34 16.87 5.81
C ARG A 169 -0.44 15.56 5.75
N ASP A 170 -0.05 14.69 4.86
CA ASP A 170 -0.73 13.40 4.79
C ASP A 170 -0.33 12.52 5.98
N ASP A 171 -1.32 12.02 6.68
CA ASP A 171 -1.23 11.10 7.79
C ASP A 171 -1.21 9.65 7.28
N VAL A 172 -0.81 8.72 8.15
CA VAL A 172 -0.76 7.30 7.83
C VAL A 172 -1.80 6.55 8.65
N VAL A 173 -2.60 5.72 7.99
CA VAL A 173 -3.56 4.80 8.60
C VAL A 173 -3.13 3.38 8.29
N ALA A 174 -2.81 2.59 9.30
CA ALA A 174 -2.45 1.18 9.15
C ALA A 174 -3.55 0.28 9.71
N ASN A 175 -3.89 -0.77 8.98
CA ASN A 175 -4.90 -1.73 9.36
C ASN A 175 -4.25 -3.00 9.90
N ASP A 176 -4.74 -3.45 11.04
CA ASP A 176 -4.32 -4.66 11.71
C ASP A 176 -5.41 -5.74 11.59
N ASN A 177 -5.07 -6.81 10.89
CA ASN A 177 -5.95 -7.95 10.65
C ASN A 177 -5.77 -9.06 11.71
N SER A 178 -5.08 -8.79 12.80
CA SER A 178 -4.88 -9.76 13.89
C SER A 178 -6.20 -10.20 14.50
N ARG A 179 -6.29 -11.49 14.78
CA ARG A 179 -7.43 -12.09 15.50
C ARG A 179 -7.02 -13.39 16.17
N PRO A 180 -7.64 -13.72 17.29
CA PRO A 180 -7.49 -15.04 17.89
C PRO A 180 -7.83 -16.15 16.88
N SER A 181 -7.05 -17.21 16.88
CA SER A 181 -7.26 -18.37 16.02
C SER A 181 -6.96 -19.65 16.83
N PRO A 182 -7.37 -20.85 16.35
CA PRO A 182 -7.01 -22.10 17.01
C PRO A 182 -5.50 -22.28 17.20
N ASN A 183 -4.68 -21.74 16.29
CA ASN A 183 -3.22 -21.82 16.34
C ASN A 183 -2.57 -20.69 17.17
N ASN A 184 -3.30 -19.62 17.43
CA ASN A 184 -2.86 -18.50 18.27
C ASN A 184 -4.07 -17.88 19.01
N PRO A 185 -4.58 -18.56 20.08
CA PRO A 185 -5.76 -18.09 20.80
C PRO A 185 -5.52 -16.83 21.63
N SER A 186 -4.27 -16.50 21.91
CA SER A 186 -3.87 -15.31 22.65
C SER A 186 -3.55 -14.09 21.76
N ALA A 187 -3.69 -14.19 20.43
CA ALA A 187 -3.50 -13.05 19.57
C ALA A 187 -4.44 -11.92 19.99
N HIS A 188 -3.90 -10.69 20.03
CA HIS A 188 -4.76 -9.52 20.25
C HIS A 188 -5.72 -9.34 19.06
N LEU A 189 -6.83 -8.68 19.32
CA LEU A 189 -7.73 -8.27 18.27
C LEU A 189 -7.11 -7.04 17.56
N GLY A 190 -7.05 -7.09 16.25
CA GLY A 190 -6.52 -6.03 15.42
C GLY A 190 -7.35 -4.75 15.48
N GLY A 191 -7.20 -3.89 14.51
CA GLY A 191 -7.91 -2.61 14.50
C GLY A 191 -7.39 -1.62 13.48
N VAL A 192 -7.60 -0.35 13.79
CA VAL A 192 -7.14 0.80 13.00
C VAL A 192 -6.17 1.63 13.80
N HIS A 193 -4.98 1.83 13.25
CA HIS A 193 -3.91 2.63 13.82
C HIS A 193 -3.71 3.88 12.97
N VAL A 194 -3.75 5.06 13.58
CA VAL A 194 -3.54 6.35 12.93
C VAL A 194 -2.25 6.98 13.43
N PHE A 195 -1.47 7.50 12.50
CA PHE A 195 -0.21 8.19 12.76
C PHE A 195 -0.27 9.57 12.12
N TYR A 196 -0.41 10.61 12.92
CA TYR A 196 -0.45 11.98 12.45
C TYR A 196 0.96 12.46 12.10
N ALA A 197 1.09 13.08 10.94
CA ALA A 197 2.38 13.47 10.40
C ALA A 197 3.00 14.63 11.19
N PRO A 198 4.29 14.54 11.57
CA PRO A 198 5.06 15.65 12.12
C PRO A 198 5.39 16.69 11.05
N ASP A 199 5.99 17.82 11.43
CA ASP A 199 6.48 18.83 10.46
C ASP A 199 7.58 18.29 9.53
N ASP A 200 8.34 17.31 9.97
CA ASP A 200 9.33 16.58 9.19
C ASP A 200 9.11 15.07 9.28
N ALA A 201 8.62 14.47 8.21
CA ALA A 201 8.36 13.03 8.13
C ALA A 201 9.63 12.19 8.32
N ALA A 202 10.81 12.73 7.98
CA ALA A 202 12.08 12.03 8.09
C ALA A 202 12.60 11.95 9.53
N ALA A 203 12.36 12.96 10.34
CA ALA A 203 12.98 13.12 11.67
C ALA A 203 11.97 13.30 12.81
N GLY A 204 10.81 13.89 12.55
CA GLY A 204 9.81 14.21 13.57
C GLY A 204 9.11 12.99 14.14
N THR A 205 8.48 13.14 15.31
CA THR A 205 7.72 12.07 15.96
C THR A 205 6.31 12.02 15.40
N TRP A 206 5.93 10.90 14.79
CA TRP A 206 4.57 10.61 14.37
C TRP A 206 3.69 10.40 15.59
N GLN A 207 2.62 11.20 15.73
CA GLN A 207 1.69 11.06 16.86
C GLN A 207 0.77 9.88 16.62
N TYR A 208 0.78 8.91 17.52
CA TYR A 208 0.02 7.69 17.40
C TYR A 208 -1.34 7.80 18.09
N GLN A 209 -2.37 7.27 17.43
CA GLN A 209 -3.70 7.03 17.99
C GLN A 209 -4.20 5.65 17.54
N ARG A 210 -4.61 4.81 18.48
CA ARG A 210 -5.41 3.63 18.17
C ARG A 210 -6.87 4.08 18.03
N LEU A 211 -7.35 4.10 16.80
CA LEU A 211 -8.72 4.55 16.49
C LEU A 211 -9.75 3.47 16.83
N ASP A 212 -9.41 2.20 16.55
CA ASP A 212 -10.27 1.05 16.82
C ASP A 212 -9.44 -0.15 17.28
N ASP A 213 -9.94 -0.86 18.28
CA ASP A 213 -9.36 -2.10 18.82
C ASP A 213 -10.41 -3.21 19.00
N THR A 214 -11.57 -3.03 18.40
CA THR A 214 -12.73 -3.91 18.61
C THR A 214 -12.96 -4.90 17.48
N ALA A 215 -12.20 -4.82 16.40
CA ALA A 215 -12.31 -5.75 15.27
C ALA A 215 -11.04 -5.77 14.41
N ALA A 216 -10.71 -6.95 13.90
CA ALA A 216 -9.67 -7.10 12.89
C ALA A 216 -10.06 -6.38 11.58
N MET A 217 -9.17 -5.53 11.07
CA MET A 217 -9.42 -4.69 9.90
C MET A 217 -8.53 -5.08 8.71
N ASN A 218 -9.13 -5.20 7.53
CA ASN A 218 -8.40 -5.50 6.30
C ASN A 218 -7.82 -4.25 5.65
N GLY A 219 -8.63 -3.19 5.51
CA GLY A 219 -8.19 -1.97 4.86
C GLY A 219 -9.16 -0.82 5.06
N CYS A 220 -8.65 0.40 4.95
CA CYS A 220 -9.44 1.63 4.97
C CYS A 220 -9.19 2.46 3.72
N VAL A 221 -10.22 3.19 3.32
CA VAL A 221 -10.13 4.28 2.34
C VAL A 221 -10.63 5.57 2.96
N GLY A 222 -10.04 6.69 2.56
CA GLY A 222 -10.51 8.02 2.93
C GLY A 222 -11.48 8.58 1.91
N ALA A 223 -12.62 9.10 2.36
CA ALA A 223 -13.59 9.80 1.53
C ALA A 223 -14.44 10.73 2.40
N ASP A 224 -14.85 11.87 1.88
CA ASP A 224 -15.85 12.73 2.50
C ASP A 224 -17.23 12.09 2.26
N ILE A 225 -17.79 11.42 3.27
CA ILE A 225 -19.03 10.65 3.16
C ILE A 225 -20.26 11.50 3.48
N ASP A 226 -20.14 12.43 4.40
CA ASP A 226 -21.25 13.27 4.86
C ASP A 226 -21.28 14.67 4.23
N GLY A 227 -20.28 15.02 3.41
CA GLY A 227 -20.22 16.28 2.66
C GLY A 227 -19.68 17.46 3.45
N ASP A 228 -19.00 17.22 4.57
CA ASP A 228 -18.47 18.26 5.45
C ASP A 228 -17.06 18.75 5.09
N GLN A 229 -16.50 18.25 3.98
CA GLN A 229 -15.18 18.54 3.41
C GLN A 229 -14.00 18.01 4.23
N ARG A 230 -14.24 17.14 5.20
CA ARG A 230 -13.21 16.38 5.90
C ARG A 230 -13.21 14.93 5.43
N PRO A 231 -12.05 14.31 5.24
CA PRO A 231 -12.03 12.89 4.86
C PRO A 231 -12.37 12.02 6.08
N ASP A 232 -13.40 11.22 5.93
CA ASP A 232 -13.72 10.12 6.84
C ASP A 232 -12.92 8.88 6.51
N LEU A 233 -12.99 7.86 7.35
CA LEU A 233 -12.46 6.54 7.06
C LEU A 233 -13.60 5.53 6.88
N VAL A 234 -13.60 4.84 5.74
CA VAL A 234 -14.46 3.68 5.50
C VAL A 234 -13.58 2.44 5.47
N CYS A 235 -13.77 1.54 6.42
CA CYS A 235 -12.90 0.40 6.64
C CYS A 235 -13.66 -0.91 6.49
N THR A 236 -13.01 -1.93 5.91
CA THR A 236 -13.53 -3.28 5.81
C THR A 236 -12.94 -4.17 6.89
N GLY A 237 -13.78 -4.92 7.58
CA GLY A 237 -13.37 -5.86 8.60
C GLY A 237 -13.15 -7.27 8.08
N ALA A 238 -12.26 -8.01 8.70
CA ALA A 238 -11.96 -9.40 8.36
C ALA A 238 -13.14 -10.36 8.57
N GLY A 239 -14.17 -9.94 9.28
CA GLY A 239 -15.43 -10.68 9.48
C GLY A 239 -16.53 -10.38 8.46
N GLY A 240 -16.24 -9.63 7.38
CA GLY A 240 -17.22 -9.35 6.31
C GLY A 240 -18.18 -8.20 6.66
N PHE A 241 -17.71 -7.18 7.36
CA PHE A 241 -18.47 -5.98 7.67
C PHE A 241 -17.74 -4.73 7.17
N VAL A 242 -18.45 -3.59 7.12
CA VAL A 242 -17.93 -2.27 6.82
C VAL A 242 -18.18 -1.36 8.02
N ARG A 243 -17.19 -0.55 8.38
CA ARG A 243 -17.31 0.53 9.38
C ARG A 243 -17.00 1.87 8.76
N TRP A 244 -17.77 2.87 9.12
CA TRP A 244 -17.53 4.26 8.86
C TRP A 244 -17.12 4.95 10.15
N TYR A 245 -16.00 5.67 10.08
CA TYR A 245 -15.49 6.52 11.15
C TYR A 245 -15.63 7.97 10.69
N GLU A 246 -16.64 8.66 11.20
CA GLU A 246 -16.91 10.06 10.92
C GLU A 246 -15.79 10.94 11.51
N ASN A 247 -15.21 11.79 10.67
CA ASN A 247 -14.18 12.75 11.07
C ASN A 247 -14.82 14.08 11.50
N ARG A 248 -15.03 14.27 12.79
CA ARG A 248 -15.65 15.48 13.35
C ARG A 248 -14.71 16.68 13.51
N GLY A 249 -13.48 16.57 13.03
CA GLY A 249 -12.41 17.54 13.25
C GLY A 249 -11.87 17.47 14.69
N ARG A 250 -10.85 18.28 14.95
CA ARG A 250 -10.24 18.47 16.28
C ARG A 250 -10.74 19.77 16.90
#